data_5eb11a6283a13c0ac000329e2c57ed1e
#
_entry.id   5eb11a6283a13c0ac000329e2c57ed1e
#
_cell.length_a   1.000
_cell.length_b   1.000
_cell.length_c   1.000
_cell.angle_alpha   90.00
_cell.angle_beta   90.00
_cell.angle_gamma   90.00
#
_symmetry.space_group_name_H-M   'P 1'
#
loop_
_entity.id
_entity.type
_entity.pdbx_description
1 polymer ?
#
loop_
_entity_poly.entity_id
_entity_poly.type
_entity_poly.pdbx_seq_one_letter_code
_entity_poly.pdbx_strand_id
1 'polypeptide(L)'
;MPAIPVTRVRRGAPRPHAGSIRIELASSDDWTALCQLEDASFPGDRISARSWRALLVSLSATVTVARESSSSGSSGRIVGAAVVLQRAGTSVARLYSIAIAAHMRGRGVSAALLEDATQRMRDAGAAVLRLETRVDNMAAQNLFVRSGFVQRGRKMAYYEDGEDALLYQKSLWNLGASERDAALSAPYYGQTLDFTCGPCALLMAMAALDPATPLDRAAEIRVWREATTVFMAAGHGGCGPHGLALAAERRGFRTTVYAPGGKAMFIESVRDVRKKEVIELVEADFRSELASTQSRMVSTSMTAAQLVDCLHQGRVPVVLISLWRLHGEKGPHWVVVTGFDGHVFRILDPMVAPVAGYPPMTITVDEFHRITRYGRRRQTAAVVISKEY
;
A
#
# COMPACT_ATOMS: atom_id res chain seq x y z
N MET A 1 49.31 30.14 14.77
CA MET A 1 48.76 29.08 13.96
C MET A 1 48.12 29.65 12.72
N PRO A 2 48.58 29.35 11.50
CA PRO A 2 48.10 29.97 10.26
C PRO A 2 46.77 29.35 9.79
N ALA A 3 45.88 30.20 9.28
CA ALA A 3 44.60 29.89 8.74
C ALA A 3 44.70 29.08 7.43
N ILE A 4 43.85 28.03 7.31
CA ILE A 4 43.71 27.20 6.11
C ILE A 4 42.82 27.95 5.09
N PRO A 5 43.22 28.07 3.82
CA PRO A 5 42.42 28.75 2.82
C PRO A 5 41.25 27.89 2.35
N VAL A 6 40.03 28.42 2.37
CA VAL A 6 38.81 27.83 1.83
C VAL A 6 38.89 27.87 0.30
N THR A 7 39.05 26.71 -0.32
CA THR A 7 39.06 26.56 -1.77
C THR A 7 37.63 26.77 -2.32
N ARG A 8 37.43 27.88 -3.06
CA ARG A 8 36.21 28.17 -3.80
C ARG A 8 36.01 27.11 -4.89
N VAL A 9 34.96 26.26 -4.70
CA VAL A 9 34.48 25.36 -5.73
C VAL A 9 33.97 26.20 -6.90
N ARG A 10 34.65 26.10 -8.05
CA ARG A 10 34.20 26.69 -9.31
C ARG A 10 32.85 26.05 -9.70
N ARG A 11 31.79 26.83 -9.74
CA ARG A 11 30.53 26.47 -10.38
C ARG A 11 30.85 26.18 -11.85
N GLY A 12 30.61 24.93 -12.27
CA GLY A 12 30.73 24.53 -13.67
C GLY A 12 29.80 25.39 -14.55
N ALA A 13 30.27 25.68 -15.77
CA ALA A 13 29.56 26.44 -16.78
C ALA A 13 28.15 25.81 -17.03
N PRO A 14 27.14 26.64 -17.36
CA PRO A 14 25.80 26.13 -17.67
C PRO A 14 25.88 25.21 -18.88
N ARG A 15 25.34 23.99 -18.74
CA ARG A 15 25.16 23.07 -19.87
C ARG A 15 24.24 23.71 -20.89
N PRO A 16 24.45 23.49 -22.21
CA PRO A 16 23.65 24.10 -23.27
C PRO A 16 22.16 23.77 -23.06
N HIS A 17 21.30 24.77 -23.33
CA HIS A 17 19.84 24.71 -23.21
C HIS A 17 19.27 23.46 -23.90
N ALA A 18 18.96 22.41 -23.14
CA ALA A 18 18.04 21.39 -23.58
C ALA A 18 16.68 22.08 -23.72
N GLY A 19 16.01 21.96 -24.86
CA GLY A 19 14.67 22.49 -25.07
C GLY A 19 13.80 22.16 -23.85
N SER A 20 13.05 23.12 -23.34
CA SER A 20 12.26 22.92 -22.13
C SER A 20 11.27 21.79 -22.36
N ILE A 21 11.31 20.77 -21.51
CA ILE A 21 10.36 19.65 -21.53
C ILE A 21 9.13 20.05 -20.72
N ARG A 22 7.95 19.93 -21.33
CA ARG A 22 6.67 20.15 -20.66
C ARG A 22 5.97 18.80 -20.49
N ILE A 23 5.45 18.53 -19.29
CA ILE A 23 4.64 17.33 -19.00
C ILE A 23 3.19 17.76 -18.89
N GLU A 24 2.32 17.07 -19.62
CA GLU A 24 0.89 17.35 -19.65
C GLU A 24 0.06 16.07 -19.88
N LEU A 25 -1.24 16.16 -19.69
CA LEU A 25 -2.15 15.06 -20.05
C LEU A 25 -2.19 14.91 -21.58
N ALA A 26 -2.15 13.66 -22.03
CA ALA A 26 -2.34 13.34 -23.42
C ALA A 26 -3.78 13.63 -23.86
N SER A 27 -3.95 14.07 -25.10
CA SER A 27 -5.24 14.24 -25.76
C SER A 27 -5.57 13.03 -26.66
N SER A 28 -6.83 12.94 -27.10
CA SER A 28 -7.23 11.92 -28.08
C SER A 28 -6.42 11.97 -29.38
N ASP A 29 -5.91 13.14 -29.75
CA ASP A 29 -5.18 13.34 -31.02
C ASP A 29 -3.74 12.82 -30.98
N ASP A 30 -3.25 12.52 -29.76
CA ASP A 30 -1.87 12.06 -29.53
C ASP A 30 -1.65 10.58 -29.87
N TRP A 31 -2.72 9.81 -30.13
CA TRP A 31 -2.66 8.37 -30.29
C TRP A 31 -1.63 7.90 -31.32
N THR A 32 -1.49 8.62 -32.44
CA THR A 32 -0.53 8.27 -33.53
C THR A 32 0.91 8.43 -33.07
N ALA A 33 1.22 9.55 -32.39
CA ALA A 33 2.55 9.83 -31.87
C ALA A 33 2.91 8.87 -30.72
N LEU A 34 1.92 8.50 -29.90
CA LEU A 34 2.09 7.50 -28.82
C LEU A 34 2.38 6.11 -29.38
N CYS A 35 1.70 5.67 -30.45
CA CYS A 35 2.02 4.40 -31.11
C CYS A 35 3.45 4.41 -31.68
N GLN A 36 3.88 5.50 -32.32
CA GLN A 36 5.24 5.61 -32.86
C GLN A 36 6.30 5.56 -31.73
N LEU A 37 6.03 6.23 -30.60
CA LEU A 37 6.92 6.19 -29.43
C LEU A 37 7.00 4.78 -28.84
N GLU A 38 5.87 4.08 -28.73
CA GLU A 38 5.76 2.71 -28.22
C GLU A 38 6.56 1.74 -29.12
N ASP A 39 6.32 1.79 -30.43
CA ASP A 39 7.00 0.95 -31.41
C ASP A 39 8.53 1.14 -31.41
N ALA A 40 8.99 2.38 -31.19
CA ALA A 40 10.41 2.70 -31.11
C ALA A 40 11.03 2.35 -29.74
N SER A 41 10.23 2.15 -28.71
CA SER A 41 10.69 1.95 -27.32
C SER A 41 10.73 0.48 -26.92
N PHE A 42 9.83 -0.34 -27.42
CA PHE A 42 9.65 -1.73 -27.00
C PHE A 42 9.70 -2.70 -28.20
N PRO A 43 10.56 -3.75 -28.14
CA PRO A 43 10.61 -4.78 -29.18
C PRO A 43 9.42 -5.75 -29.13
N GLY A 44 8.84 -5.98 -27.91
CA GLY A 44 7.68 -6.83 -27.62
C GLY A 44 6.80 -6.19 -26.57
N ASP A 45 5.72 -6.87 -26.16
CA ASP A 45 4.77 -6.43 -25.10
C ASP A 45 4.25 -4.99 -25.29
N ARG A 46 3.97 -4.61 -26.53
CA ARG A 46 3.59 -3.24 -26.90
C ARG A 46 2.10 -2.97 -26.71
N ILE A 47 1.79 -1.73 -26.35
CA ILE A 47 0.42 -1.23 -26.35
C ILE A 47 -0.06 -1.07 -27.79
N SER A 48 -1.08 -1.81 -28.20
CA SER A 48 -1.64 -1.74 -29.55
C SER A 48 -2.31 -0.40 -29.82
N ALA A 49 -2.44 -0.01 -31.10
CA ALA A 49 -3.14 1.21 -31.50
C ALA A 49 -4.60 1.24 -31.00
N ARG A 50 -5.28 0.08 -30.96
CA ARG A 50 -6.61 -0.05 -30.37
C ARG A 50 -6.58 0.24 -28.87
N SER A 51 -5.60 -0.29 -28.17
CA SER A 51 -5.44 -0.08 -26.71
C SER A 51 -5.11 1.38 -26.41
N TRP A 52 -4.26 2.04 -27.20
CA TRP A 52 -3.96 3.46 -27.04
C TRP A 52 -5.22 4.34 -27.14
N ARG A 53 -6.06 4.11 -28.15
CA ARG A 53 -7.33 4.86 -28.29
C ARG A 53 -8.26 4.62 -27.10
N ALA A 54 -8.32 3.39 -26.59
CA ALA A 54 -9.12 3.06 -25.41
C ALA A 54 -8.57 3.72 -24.13
N LEU A 55 -7.26 3.73 -23.94
CA LEU A 55 -6.61 4.33 -22.77
C LEU A 55 -6.82 5.85 -22.70
N LEU A 56 -6.74 6.54 -23.85
CA LEU A 56 -6.90 8.00 -23.94
C LEU A 56 -8.31 8.50 -23.55
N VAL A 57 -9.33 7.65 -23.66
CA VAL A 57 -10.72 8.02 -23.29
C VAL A 57 -11.19 7.32 -22.00
N SER A 58 -10.36 6.48 -21.39
CA SER A 58 -10.72 5.69 -20.23
C SER A 58 -10.67 6.51 -18.94
N LEU A 59 -11.74 6.50 -18.16
CA LEU A 59 -11.77 7.09 -16.82
C LEU A 59 -10.88 6.34 -15.79
N SER A 60 -10.40 5.14 -16.14
CA SER A 60 -9.50 4.32 -15.30
C SER A 60 -8.04 4.41 -15.72
N ALA A 61 -7.72 5.25 -16.73
CA ALA A 61 -6.36 5.47 -17.20
C ALA A 61 -6.00 6.95 -17.15
N THR A 62 -4.79 7.25 -16.72
CA THR A 62 -4.17 8.56 -16.84
C THR A 62 -2.97 8.41 -17.76
N VAL A 63 -3.03 9.09 -18.91
CA VAL A 63 -1.93 9.12 -19.87
C VAL A 63 -1.29 10.50 -19.84
N THR A 64 0.01 10.57 -19.55
CA THR A 64 0.80 11.80 -19.57
C THR A 64 1.88 11.72 -20.61
N VAL A 65 2.18 12.87 -21.23
CA VAL A 65 3.20 12.99 -22.28
C VAL A 65 4.22 14.06 -21.89
N ALA A 66 5.47 13.79 -22.25
CA ALA A 66 6.54 14.78 -22.24
C ALA A 66 6.71 15.34 -23.64
N ARG A 67 6.51 16.66 -23.81
CA ARG A 67 6.70 17.35 -25.09
C ARG A 67 7.95 18.21 -25.05
N GLU A 68 8.70 18.14 -26.12
CA GLU A 68 9.80 19.06 -26.36
C GLU A 68 9.23 20.39 -26.89
N SER A 69 9.57 21.50 -26.24
CA SER A 69 9.08 22.83 -26.67
C SER A 69 9.56 23.15 -28.08
N SER A 70 8.62 23.48 -28.96
CA SER A 70 8.92 23.98 -30.30
C SER A 70 9.06 25.49 -30.26
N SER A 71 10.09 26.03 -30.92
CA SER A 71 10.28 27.47 -31.12
C SER A 71 9.23 28.12 -32.06
N SER A 72 8.36 27.32 -32.68
CA SER A 72 7.40 27.76 -33.70
C SER A 72 5.94 27.79 -33.25
N GLY A 73 5.64 27.68 -31.94
CA GLY A 73 4.25 27.80 -31.42
C GLY A 73 3.33 26.60 -31.75
N SER A 74 3.83 25.55 -32.37
CA SER A 74 3.11 24.27 -32.55
C SER A 74 3.20 23.39 -31.30
N SER A 75 2.20 22.54 -31.08
CA SER A 75 2.25 21.50 -30.04
C SER A 75 3.54 20.69 -30.21
N GLY A 76 4.48 20.80 -29.26
CA GLY A 76 5.82 20.20 -29.33
C GLY A 76 5.77 18.69 -29.56
N ARG A 77 6.87 18.12 -30.07
CA ARG A 77 6.99 16.68 -30.34
C ARG A 77 6.93 15.87 -29.04
N ILE A 78 6.14 14.79 -29.01
CA ILE A 78 6.14 13.85 -27.89
C ILE A 78 7.45 13.07 -27.86
N VAL A 79 8.15 13.16 -26.74
CA VAL A 79 9.45 12.53 -26.52
C VAL A 79 9.43 11.54 -25.35
N GLY A 80 8.32 11.44 -24.65
CA GLY A 80 8.08 10.46 -23.60
C GLY A 80 6.62 10.37 -23.26
N ALA A 81 6.21 9.24 -22.69
CA ALA A 81 4.86 8.99 -22.21
C ALA A 81 4.85 8.10 -20.99
N ALA A 82 3.86 8.29 -20.11
CA ALA A 82 3.57 7.37 -19.01
C ALA A 82 2.06 7.07 -18.98
N VAL A 83 1.73 5.82 -18.69
CA VAL A 83 0.36 5.33 -18.52
C VAL A 83 0.18 4.79 -17.13
N VAL A 84 -0.76 5.35 -16.38
CA VAL A 84 -1.14 4.85 -15.07
C VAL A 84 -2.59 4.36 -15.11
N LEU A 85 -2.84 3.19 -14.56
CA LEU A 85 -4.17 2.61 -14.42
C LEU A 85 -4.60 2.68 -12.96
N GLN A 86 -5.83 3.16 -12.72
CA GLN A 86 -6.46 3.15 -11.41
C GLN A 86 -7.93 2.77 -11.56
N ARG A 87 -8.33 1.67 -10.95
CA ARG A 87 -9.74 1.27 -10.95
C ARG A 87 -10.54 2.12 -9.97
N ALA A 88 -11.74 2.51 -10.35
CA ALA A 88 -12.64 3.22 -9.46
C ALA A 88 -12.86 2.44 -8.14
N GLY A 89 -12.74 3.14 -7.02
CA GLY A 89 -12.91 2.55 -5.68
C GLY A 89 -11.71 1.76 -5.14
N THR A 90 -10.54 1.84 -5.80
CA THR A 90 -9.28 1.31 -5.25
C THR A 90 -8.32 2.44 -4.93
N SER A 91 -7.55 2.28 -3.85
CA SER A 91 -6.45 3.18 -3.48
C SER A 91 -5.10 2.76 -4.11
N VAL A 92 -5.13 1.77 -5.01
CA VAL A 92 -3.95 1.29 -5.72
C VAL A 92 -3.98 1.75 -7.16
N ALA A 93 -2.94 2.46 -7.56
CA ALA A 93 -2.65 2.77 -8.96
C ALA A 93 -1.51 1.88 -9.48
N ARG A 94 -1.48 1.63 -10.78
CA ARG A 94 -0.44 0.85 -11.44
C ARG A 94 0.17 1.64 -12.58
N LEU A 95 1.48 1.90 -12.52
CA LEU A 95 2.23 2.37 -13.68
C LEU A 95 2.30 1.21 -14.68
N TYR A 96 1.52 1.33 -15.74
CA TYR A 96 1.36 0.28 -16.76
C TYR A 96 2.46 0.33 -17.81
N SER A 97 2.84 1.54 -18.26
CA SER A 97 3.94 1.76 -19.21
C SER A 97 4.62 3.10 -18.95
N ILE A 98 5.92 3.17 -19.22
CA ILE A 98 6.70 4.40 -19.32
C ILE A 98 7.71 4.26 -20.47
N ALA A 99 7.58 5.13 -21.47
CA ALA A 99 8.40 5.11 -22.68
C ALA A 99 9.11 6.44 -22.89
N ILE A 100 10.36 6.42 -23.31
CA ILE A 100 11.17 7.61 -23.60
C ILE A 100 11.88 7.43 -24.93
N ALA A 101 11.76 8.42 -25.82
CA ALA A 101 12.46 8.46 -27.09
C ALA A 101 13.99 8.31 -26.88
N ALA A 102 14.64 7.50 -27.72
CA ALA A 102 16.04 7.11 -27.54
C ALA A 102 16.99 8.31 -27.37
N HIS A 103 16.79 9.39 -28.14
CA HIS A 103 17.60 10.61 -28.09
C HIS A 103 17.40 11.44 -26.82
N MET A 104 16.35 11.17 -26.02
CA MET A 104 16.02 11.86 -24.76
C MET A 104 16.36 11.03 -23.52
N ARG A 105 16.84 9.81 -23.69
CA ARG A 105 17.28 8.97 -22.57
C ARG A 105 18.45 9.62 -21.84
N GLY A 106 18.55 9.39 -20.53
CA GLY A 106 19.60 9.98 -19.68
C GLY A 106 19.44 11.47 -19.37
N ARG A 107 18.39 12.15 -19.89
CA ARG A 107 18.13 13.59 -19.69
C ARG A 107 17.10 13.90 -18.58
N GLY A 108 16.74 12.92 -17.77
CA GLY A 108 15.82 13.11 -16.65
C GLY A 108 14.33 13.05 -17.01
N VAL A 109 13.95 12.88 -18.29
CA VAL A 109 12.55 12.87 -18.75
C VAL A 109 11.72 11.77 -18.08
N SER A 110 12.29 10.57 -17.90
CA SER A 110 11.63 9.46 -17.23
C SER A 110 11.36 9.75 -15.75
N ALA A 111 12.30 10.38 -15.06
CA ALA A 111 12.13 10.77 -13.67
C ALA A 111 11.04 11.84 -13.51
N ALA A 112 11.00 12.82 -14.42
CA ALA A 112 9.98 13.86 -14.43
C ALA A 112 8.57 13.31 -14.73
N LEU A 113 8.42 12.39 -15.71
CA LEU A 113 7.15 11.70 -15.98
C LEU A 113 6.70 10.85 -14.80
N LEU A 114 7.63 10.16 -14.14
CA LEU A 114 7.31 9.32 -12.97
C LEU A 114 6.90 10.15 -11.76
N GLU A 115 7.51 11.32 -11.55
CA GLU A 115 7.13 12.26 -10.50
C GLU A 115 5.75 12.88 -10.78
N ASP A 116 5.47 13.32 -12.02
CA ASP A 116 4.15 13.80 -12.43
C ASP A 116 3.07 12.72 -12.23
N ALA A 117 3.34 11.49 -12.69
CA ALA A 117 2.45 10.36 -12.45
C ALA A 117 2.20 10.09 -10.97
N THR A 118 3.26 10.16 -10.15
CA THR A 118 3.18 10.01 -8.68
C THR A 118 2.30 11.10 -8.08
N GLN A 119 2.49 12.36 -8.46
CA GLN A 119 1.70 13.49 -7.95
C GLN A 119 0.23 13.39 -8.37
N ARG A 120 -0.07 13.11 -9.64
CA ARG A 120 -1.45 12.93 -10.10
C ARG A 120 -2.18 11.82 -9.38
N MET A 121 -1.49 10.72 -9.08
CA MET A 121 -2.10 9.61 -8.32
C MET A 121 -2.34 9.97 -6.86
N ARG A 122 -1.48 10.78 -6.24
CA ARG A 122 -1.76 11.37 -4.92
C ARG A 122 -3.04 12.21 -4.95
N ASP A 123 -3.12 13.12 -5.91
CA ASP A 123 -4.27 14.04 -6.05
C ASP A 123 -5.57 13.27 -6.36
N ALA A 124 -5.46 12.13 -7.04
CA ALA A 124 -6.57 11.20 -7.29
C ALA A 124 -6.90 10.28 -6.10
N GLY A 125 -6.19 10.41 -4.97
CA GLY A 125 -6.45 9.64 -3.75
C GLY A 125 -5.89 8.22 -3.74
N ALA A 126 -4.92 7.90 -4.62
CA ALA A 126 -4.23 6.63 -4.54
C ALA A 126 -3.26 6.60 -3.35
N ALA A 127 -3.26 5.51 -2.60
CA ALA A 127 -2.34 5.29 -1.48
C ALA A 127 -1.01 4.66 -1.92
N VAL A 128 -1.04 3.92 -3.03
CA VAL A 128 0.11 3.13 -3.51
C VAL A 128 0.19 3.20 -5.03
N LEU A 129 1.39 3.36 -5.56
CA LEU A 129 1.72 3.17 -6.96
C LEU A 129 2.57 1.91 -7.13
N ARG A 130 2.09 0.96 -7.94
CA ARG A 130 2.77 -0.30 -8.26
C ARG A 130 3.25 -0.31 -9.69
N LEU A 131 4.25 -1.12 -9.96
CA LEU A 131 4.74 -1.39 -11.31
C LEU A 131 5.42 -2.76 -11.38
N GLU A 132 5.52 -3.27 -12.58
CA GLU A 132 6.33 -4.41 -12.95
C GLU A 132 7.42 -3.98 -13.94
N THR A 133 8.61 -4.56 -13.84
CA THR A 133 9.70 -4.36 -14.81
C THR A 133 10.47 -5.65 -15.00
N ARG A 134 11.02 -5.84 -16.19
CA ARG A 134 11.87 -7.00 -16.52
C ARG A 134 13.08 -7.09 -15.60
N VAL A 135 13.45 -8.30 -15.24
CA VAL A 135 14.62 -8.57 -14.38
C VAL A 135 15.93 -8.12 -15.04
N ASP A 136 16.00 -8.10 -16.37
CA ASP A 136 17.15 -7.65 -17.15
C ASP A 136 17.19 -6.13 -17.39
N ASN A 137 16.12 -5.39 -17.09
CA ASN A 137 16.04 -3.94 -17.32
C ASN A 137 16.63 -3.13 -16.15
N MET A 138 17.95 -3.16 -16.02
CA MET A 138 18.69 -2.45 -14.95
C MET A 138 18.46 -0.93 -14.97
N ALA A 139 18.24 -0.35 -16.15
CA ALA A 139 18.00 1.10 -16.27
C ALA A 139 16.66 1.51 -15.61
N ALA A 140 15.59 0.73 -15.84
CA ALA A 140 14.30 0.94 -15.22
C ALA A 140 14.35 0.68 -13.70
N GLN A 141 14.99 -0.40 -13.27
CA GLN A 141 15.15 -0.72 -11.86
C GLN A 141 15.84 0.42 -11.10
N ASN A 142 16.96 0.93 -11.63
CA ASN A 142 17.68 2.07 -11.06
C ASN A 142 16.82 3.35 -10.99
N LEU A 143 16.00 3.61 -12.04
CA LEU A 143 15.06 4.72 -12.04
C LEU A 143 14.05 4.56 -10.88
N PHE A 144 13.43 3.40 -10.76
CA PHE A 144 12.40 3.16 -9.75
C PHE A 144 12.94 3.23 -8.34
N VAL A 145 14.09 2.62 -8.05
CA VAL A 145 14.74 2.69 -6.74
C VAL A 145 15.08 4.13 -6.37
N ARG A 146 15.70 4.91 -7.28
CA ARG A 146 16.00 6.33 -7.06
C ARG A 146 14.74 7.20 -6.89
N SER A 147 13.62 6.77 -7.45
CA SER A 147 12.32 7.46 -7.31
C SER A 147 11.53 6.99 -6.08
N GLY A 148 12.15 6.22 -5.17
CA GLY A 148 11.55 5.80 -3.90
C GLY A 148 10.62 4.58 -4.00
N PHE A 149 10.73 3.78 -5.06
CA PHE A 149 10.07 2.48 -5.14
C PHE A 149 10.90 1.40 -4.43
N VAL A 150 10.20 0.50 -3.77
CA VAL A 150 10.78 -0.66 -3.07
C VAL A 150 10.37 -1.92 -3.82
N GLN A 151 11.32 -2.83 -4.04
CA GLN A 151 11.03 -4.14 -4.61
C GLN A 151 10.21 -4.96 -3.61
N ARG A 152 9.09 -5.52 -4.10
CA ARG A 152 8.13 -6.28 -3.30
C ARG A 152 8.17 -7.79 -3.57
N GLY A 153 8.60 -8.18 -4.75
CA GLY A 153 8.62 -9.57 -5.15
C GLY A 153 9.06 -9.77 -6.60
N ARG A 154 8.87 -11.00 -7.09
CA ARG A 154 9.18 -11.44 -8.45
C ARG A 154 8.04 -12.32 -8.96
N LYS A 155 7.67 -12.17 -10.24
CA LYS A 155 6.76 -13.07 -10.96
C LYS A 155 7.56 -13.82 -12.00
N MET A 156 7.49 -15.14 -11.96
CA MET A 156 8.17 -16.01 -12.91
C MET A 156 7.42 -16.02 -14.25
N ALA A 157 8.17 -16.07 -15.36
CA ALA A 157 7.64 -16.19 -16.72
C ALA A 157 6.49 -15.20 -17.01
N TYR A 158 6.70 -13.92 -16.68
CA TYR A 158 5.65 -12.89 -16.75
C TYR A 158 5.50 -12.30 -18.14
N TYR A 159 6.60 -12.14 -18.89
CA TYR A 159 6.62 -11.58 -20.23
C TYR A 159 6.40 -12.66 -21.29
N GLU A 160 5.99 -12.25 -22.52
CA GLU A 160 5.72 -13.19 -23.62
C GLU A 160 6.89 -14.09 -23.98
N ASP A 161 8.12 -13.61 -23.78
CA ASP A 161 9.35 -14.35 -24.00
C ASP A 161 9.79 -15.26 -22.83
N GLY A 162 8.95 -15.33 -21.77
CA GLY A 162 9.21 -16.13 -20.58
C GLY A 162 10.11 -15.46 -19.55
N GLU A 163 10.54 -14.19 -19.76
CA GLU A 163 11.35 -13.48 -18.78
C GLU A 163 10.51 -13.09 -17.54
N ASP A 164 11.17 -13.00 -16.40
CA ASP A 164 10.54 -12.68 -15.13
C ASP A 164 10.32 -11.17 -14.95
N ALA A 165 9.33 -10.82 -14.14
CA ALA A 165 9.12 -9.46 -13.70
C ALA A 165 9.51 -9.27 -12.23
N LEU A 166 10.20 -8.17 -11.93
CA LEU A 166 10.33 -7.63 -10.59
C LEU A 166 9.14 -6.72 -10.29
N LEU A 167 8.57 -6.90 -9.13
CA LEU A 167 7.43 -6.14 -8.63
C LEU A 167 7.93 -5.02 -7.73
N TYR A 168 7.57 -3.78 -8.05
CA TYR A 168 7.92 -2.60 -7.27
C TYR A 168 6.67 -1.89 -6.78
N GLN A 169 6.80 -1.20 -5.65
CA GLN A 169 5.72 -0.38 -5.09
C GLN A 169 6.29 0.87 -4.43
N LYS A 170 5.54 1.97 -4.51
CA LYS A 170 5.83 3.24 -3.82
C LYS A 170 4.60 3.66 -3.03
N SER A 171 4.77 3.99 -1.74
CA SER A 171 3.75 4.71 -0.99
C SER A 171 3.64 6.15 -1.52
N LEU A 172 2.43 6.62 -1.76
CA LEU A 172 2.18 7.95 -2.34
C LEU A 172 1.93 9.04 -1.30
N TRP A 173 1.80 8.66 -0.05
CA TRP A 173 1.47 9.61 1.01
C TRP A 173 2.73 10.10 1.71
N ASN A 174 2.96 11.41 1.59
CA ASN A 174 3.92 12.17 2.37
C ASN A 174 3.14 13.16 3.22
N LEU A 175 3.15 12.98 4.52
CA LEU A 175 2.75 14.05 5.43
C LEU A 175 3.99 14.50 6.19
N GLY A 176 4.30 15.77 6.09
CA GLY A 176 5.20 16.43 7.02
C GLY A 176 4.68 16.22 8.45
N ALA A 177 5.58 15.96 9.38
CA ALA A 177 5.25 15.87 10.79
C ALA A 177 4.53 17.18 11.22
N SER A 178 3.24 17.07 11.54
CA SER A 178 2.50 18.16 12.17
C SER A 178 2.67 17.99 13.69
N GLU A 179 3.11 19.03 14.38
CA GLU A 179 3.34 19.04 15.84
C GLU A 179 2.08 18.84 16.71
N ARG A 180 0.93 18.58 16.11
CA ARG A 180 -0.35 18.34 16.80
C ARG A 180 -0.83 16.90 16.76
N ASP A 181 0.03 15.96 16.41
CA ASP A 181 -0.32 14.58 16.15
C ASP A 181 -0.45 13.74 17.42
N ALA A 182 -1.61 13.13 17.61
CA ALA A 182 -1.76 11.94 18.41
C ALA A 182 -1.12 10.76 17.66
N ALA A 183 0.20 10.66 17.68
CA ALA A 183 0.94 9.59 17.04
C ALA A 183 1.50 8.64 18.09
N LEU A 184 1.10 7.38 18.02
CA LEU A 184 1.73 6.31 18.79
C LEU A 184 2.98 5.86 18.01
N SER A 185 4.10 5.78 18.70
CA SER A 185 5.31 5.19 18.15
C SER A 185 5.15 3.66 18.19
N ALA A 186 4.91 3.04 17.06
CA ALA A 186 4.83 1.60 16.93
C ALA A 186 5.99 1.09 16.06
N PRO A 187 6.78 0.11 16.54
CA PRO A 187 7.81 -0.49 15.73
C PRO A 187 7.18 -1.31 14.60
N TYR A 188 7.81 -1.28 13.43
CA TYR A 188 7.33 -2.05 12.29
C TYR A 188 7.84 -3.49 12.34
N TYR A 189 6.93 -4.44 12.06
CA TYR A 189 7.25 -5.84 11.83
C TYR A 189 6.45 -6.35 10.61
N GLY A 190 7.18 -6.69 9.52
CA GLY A 190 6.59 -7.23 8.29
C GLY A 190 6.20 -8.69 8.44
N GLN A 191 5.02 -9.05 7.88
CA GLN A 191 4.62 -10.46 7.85
C GLN A 191 5.62 -11.29 7.03
N THR A 192 5.98 -12.45 7.55
CA THR A 192 6.88 -13.39 6.87
C THR A 192 6.14 -14.43 6.03
N LEU A 193 4.82 -14.54 6.21
CA LEU A 193 3.93 -15.49 5.51
C LEU A 193 2.65 -14.76 5.06
N ASP A 194 2.04 -15.23 3.97
CA ASP A 194 0.91 -14.56 3.31
C ASP A 194 -0.39 -14.50 4.17
N PHE A 195 -0.47 -15.27 5.25
CA PHE A 195 -1.63 -15.39 6.12
C PHE A 195 -1.45 -14.82 7.52
N THR A 196 -0.31 -14.20 7.83
CA THR A 196 0.05 -13.74 9.18
C THR A 196 -0.12 -12.23 9.40
N CYS A 197 -0.87 -11.53 8.56
CA CYS A 197 -1.15 -10.12 8.71
C CYS A 197 -1.75 -9.76 10.09
N GLY A 198 -2.71 -10.55 10.59
CA GLY A 198 -3.30 -10.35 11.91
C GLY A 198 -2.29 -10.49 13.05
N PRO A 199 -1.56 -11.60 13.14
CA PRO A 199 -0.46 -11.76 14.08
C PRO A 199 0.56 -10.62 14.07
N CYS A 200 1.04 -10.22 12.91
CA CYS A 200 2.03 -9.14 12.79
C CYS A 200 1.47 -7.78 13.20
N ALA A 201 0.22 -7.47 12.80
CA ALA A 201 -0.46 -6.27 13.25
C ALA A 201 -0.63 -6.26 14.78
N LEU A 202 -1.02 -7.41 15.37
CA LEU A 202 -1.13 -7.52 16.82
C LEU A 202 0.22 -7.36 17.53
N LEU A 203 1.28 -7.98 17.03
CA LEU A 203 2.62 -7.84 17.59
C LEU A 203 3.10 -6.38 17.55
N MET A 204 2.91 -5.66 16.44
CA MET A 204 3.23 -4.25 16.32
C MET A 204 2.42 -3.40 17.33
N ALA A 205 1.13 -3.69 17.50
CA ALA A 205 0.27 -2.98 18.46
C ALA A 205 0.70 -3.22 19.91
N MET A 206 1.04 -4.46 20.27
CA MET A 206 1.56 -4.79 21.59
C MET A 206 2.94 -4.16 21.84
N ALA A 207 3.84 -4.19 20.85
CA ALA A 207 5.16 -3.60 20.97
C ALA A 207 5.14 -2.06 21.06
N ALA A 208 4.10 -1.41 20.54
CA ALA A 208 3.87 0.02 20.76
C ALA A 208 3.56 0.36 22.22
N LEU A 209 2.96 -0.58 22.95
CA LEU A 209 2.59 -0.44 24.36
C LEU A 209 3.63 -1.04 25.31
N ASP A 210 4.34 -2.05 24.87
CA ASP A 210 5.37 -2.74 25.62
C ASP A 210 6.56 -3.09 24.72
N PRO A 211 7.65 -2.32 24.79
CA PRO A 211 8.86 -2.58 23.99
C PRO A 211 9.50 -3.95 24.22
N ALA A 212 9.15 -4.67 25.29
CA ALA A 212 9.63 -6.02 25.55
C ALA A 212 8.90 -7.08 24.68
N THR A 213 7.83 -6.70 23.96
CA THR A 213 7.11 -7.59 23.05
C THR A 213 8.04 -8.05 21.92
N PRO A 214 8.27 -9.37 21.75
CA PRO A 214 9.17 -9.86 20.70
C PRO A 214 8.56 -9.66 19.31
N LEU A 215 9.34 -9.09 18.40
CA LEU A 215 9.00 -8.92 17.00
C LEU A 215 9.85 -9.89 16.17
N ASP A 216 9.53 -11.17 16.24
CA ASP A 216 10.24 -12.22 15.54
C ASP A 216 9.29 -13.27 14.95
N ARG A 217 9.84 -14.12 14.09
CA ARG A 217 9.09 -15.15 13.39
C ARG A 217 8.46 -16.20 14.32
N ALA A 218 9.07 -16.45 15.47
CA ALA A 218 8.54 -17.40 16.45
C ALA A 218 7.30 -16.82 17.15
N ALA A 219 7.32 -15.53 17.50
CA ALA A 219 6.18 -14.81 18.05
C ALA A 219 5.03 -14.73 17.03
N GLU A 220 5.34 -14.42 15.76
CA GLU A 220 4.38 -14.39 14.66
C GLU A 220 3.60 -15.72 14.55
N ILE A 221 4.30 -16.85 14.49
CA ILE A 221 3.68 -18.17 14.38
C ILE A 221 2.93 -18.57 15.67
N ARG A 222 3.42 -18.21 16.85
CA ARG A 222 2.71 -18.47 18.10
C ARG A 222 1.37 -17.74 18.14
N VAL A 223 1.36 -16.44 17.82
CA VAL A 223 0.12 -15.65 17.78
C VAL A 223 -0.83 -16.20 16.70
N TRP A 224 -0.33 -16.59 15.53
CA TRP A 224 -1.15 -17.21 14.51
C TRP A 224 -1.82 -18.50 14.99
N ARG A 225 -1.08 -19.41 15.61
CA ARG A 225 -1.61 -20.68 16.15
C ARG A 225 -2.68 -20.46 17.21
N GLU A 226 -2.55 -19.42 18.01
CA GLU A 226 -3.48 -19.09 19.11
C GLU A 226 -4.73 -18.34 18.60
N ALA A 227 -4.65 -17.60 17.51
CA ALA A 227 -5.69 -16.70 17.03
C ALA A 227 -6.40 -17.19 15.76
N THR A 228 -5.92 -18.27 15.12
CA THR A 228 -6.53 -18.74 13.86
C THR A 228 -7.87 -19.40 14.12
N THR A 229 -8.88 -19.02 13.32
CA THR A 229 -10.22 -19.63 13.37
C THR A 229 -10.36 -20.85 12.46
N VAL A 230 -9.34 -21.16 11.65
CA VAL A 230 -9.41 -22.27 10.69
C VAL A 230 -8.11 -23.07 10.69
N PHE A 231 -8.14 -24.25 11.26
CA PHE A 231 -7.08 -25.27 11.12
C PHE A 231 -7.34 -26.10 9.87
N MET A 232 -6.41 -26.10 8.89
CA MET A 232 -6.79 -26.60 7.57
C MET A 232 -5.83 -27.53 6.87
N ALA A 233 -6.39 -28.59 6.34
CA ALA A 233 -5.76 -29.50 5.37
C ALA A 233 -5.60 -28.88 3.94
N ALA A 234 -6.19 -27.72 3.64
CA ALA A 234 -6.19 -27.14 2.30
C ALA A 234 -6.05 -25.61 2.31
N GLY A 235 -5.09 -25.08 3.07
CA GLY A 235 -4.77 -23.65 3.14
C GLY A 235 -4.65 -23.14 4.56
N HIS A 236 -3.90 -22.07 4.73
CA HIS A 236 -3.67 -21.45 6.04
C HIS A 236 -4.84 -20.53 6.36
N GLY A 237 -5.43 -20.68 7.54
CA GLY A 237 -6.52 -19.83 8.01
C GLY A 237 -6.04 -18.47 8.46
N GLY A 238 -6.84 -17.44 8.21
CA GLY A 238 -6.66 -16.13 8.81
C GLY A 238 -7.13 -16.08 10.26
N CYS A 239 -6.83 -14.95 10.94
CA CYS A 239 -7.24 -14.72 12.33
C CYS A 239 -8.49 -13.85 12.38
N GLY A 240 -9.46 -14.24 13.22
CA GLY A 240 -10.62 -13.43 13.56
C GLY A 240 -10.32 -12.44 14.69
N PRO A 241 -11.19 -11.44 14.91
CA PRO A 241 -11.00 -10.44 15.95
C PRO A 241 -10.94 -11.03 17.36
N HIS A 242 -11.76 -12.04 17.64
CA HIS A 242 -11.83 -12.66 18.97
C HIS A 242 -10.55 -13.46 19.29
N GLY A 243 -10.02 -14.21 18.30
CA GLY A 243 -8.74 -14.91 18.47
C GLY A 243 -7.57 -13.96 18.67
N LEU A 244 -7.52 -12.84 17.91
CA LEU A 244 -6.49 -11.81 18.12
C LEU A 244 -6.59 -11.15 19.49
N ALA A 245 -7.80 -10.83 19.94
CA ALA A 245 -8.02 -10.25 21.26
C ALA A 245 -7.58 -11.21 22.36
N LEU A 246 -7.96 -12.49 22.28
CA LEU A 246 -7.58 -13.51 23.26
C LEU A 246 -6.06 -13.71 23.31
N ALA A 247 -5.39 -13.70 22.17
CA ALA A 247 -3.92 -13.79 22.11
C ALA A 247 -3.23 -12.59 22.80
N ALA A 248 -3.82 -11.39 22.73
CA ALA A 248 -3.35 -10.22 23.47
C ALA A 248 -3.62 -10.33 24.99
N GLU A 249 -4.84 -10.73 25.39
CA GLU A 249 -5.21 -10.91 26.80
C GLU A 249 -4.30 -11.93 27.50
N ARG A 250 -3.98 -13.04 26.84
CA ARG A 250 -3.04 -14.06 27.32
C ARG A 250 -1.61 -13.53 27.54
N ARG A 251 -1.29 -12.38 26.96
CA ARG A 251 0.00 -11.66 27.10
C ARG A 251 -0.08 -10.47 28.06
N GLY A 252 -1.19 -10.36 28.81
CA GLY A 252 -1.38 -9.33 29.81
C GLY A 252 -1.84 -7.96 29.28
N PHE A 253 -2.29 -7.90 28.03
CA PHE A 253 -2.91 -6.68 27.48
C PHE A 253 -4.42 -6.73 27.70
N ARG A 254 -5.05 -5.54 27.75
CA ARG A 254 -6.51 -5.39 27.75
C ARG A 254 -7.01 -5.18 26.32
N THR A 255 -8.17 -5.72 26.02
CA THR A 255 -8.73 -5.59 24.68
C THR A 255 -10.16 -5.07 24.67
N THR A 256 -10.50 -4.35 23.61
CA THR A 256 -11.88 -4.05 23.24
C THR A 256 -12.10 -4.52 21.79
N VAL A 257 -13.03 -5.44 21.60
CA VAL A 257 -13.36 -6.00 20.30
C VAL A 257 -14.60 -5.31 19.75
N TYR A 258 -14.48 -4.69 18.58
CA TYR A 258 -15.61 -4.15 17.80
C TYR A 258 -15.88 -5.12 16.65
N ALA A 259 -16.98 -5.86 16.73
CA ALA A 259 -17.41 -6.79 15.69
C ALA A 259 -18.93 -6.89 15.64
N PRO A 260 -19.60 -6.29 14.62
CA PRO A 260 -21.05 -6.38 14.48
C PRO A 260 -21.49 -7.79 14.06
N GLY A 261 -22.55 -8.27 14.69
CA GLY A 261 -23.28 -9.48 14.30
C GLY A 261 -22.89 -10.76 15.05
N GLY A 262 -23.80 -11.72 15.05
CA GLY A 262 -23.71 -12.99 15.79
C GLY A 262 -23.09 -14.17 15.05
N LYS A 263 -22.56 -14.00 13.84
CA LYS A 263 -21.96 -15.06 13.05
C LYS A 263 -20.44 -14.94 13.00
N ALA A 264 -19.76 -16.07 12.92
CA ALA A 264 -18.32 -16.11 12.72
C ALA A 264 -17.90 -15.32 11.47
N MET A 265 -16.82 -14.56 11.57
CA MET A 265 -16.30 -13.79 10.46
C MET A 265 -15.71 -14.72 9.39
N PHE A 266 -15.72 -14.26 8.14
CA PHE A 266 -15.17 -14.99 6.97
C PHE A 266 -15.84 -16.30 6.60
N ILE A 267 -16.86 -16.77 7.34
CA ILE A 267 -17.55 -18.05 7.12
C ILE A 267 -18.15 -18.19 5.72
N GLU A 268 -18.53 -17.07 5.08
CA GLU A 268 -19.13 -17.10 3.75
C GLU A 268 -18.14 -17.41 2.62
N SER A 269 -16.86 -17.19 2.85
CA SER A 269 -15.81 -17.55 1.90
C SER A 269 -15.54 -19.07 1.87
N VAL A 270 -16.03 -19.80 2.87
CA VAL A 270 -15.86 -21.25 3.01
C VAL A 270 -17.05 -21.96 2.38
N ARG A 271 -16.81 -22.90 1.46
CA ARG A 271 -17.86 -23.69 0.78
C ARG A 271 -18.24 -24.96 1.56
N ASP A 272 -17.26 -25.58 2.20
CA ASP A 272 -17.43 -26.83 2.93
C ASP A 272 -18.21 -26.62 4.23
N VAL A 273 -19.31 -27.36 4.41
CA VAL A 273 -20.22 -27.26 5.57
C VAL A 273 -19.52 -27.65 6.87
N ARG A 274 -18.69 -28.72 6.85
CA ARG A 274 -17.97 -29.19 8.05
C ARG A 274 -16.95 -28.16 8.51
N LYS A 275 -16.31 -27.49 7.55
CA LYS A 275 -15.39 -26.40 7.87
C LYS A 275 -16.10 -25.19 8.47
N LYS A 276 -17.31 -24.88 8.03
CA LYS A 276 -18.14 -23.83 8.65
C LYS A 276 -18.46 -24.16 10.09
N GLU A 277 -18.84 -25.39 10.37
CA GLU A 277 -19.12 -25.86 11.73
C GLU A 277 -17.88 -25.70 12.63
N VAL A 278 -16.70 -26.10 12.18
CA VAL A 278 -15.45 -25.91 12.94
C VAL A 278 -15.17 -24.43 13.20
N ILE A 279 -15.37 -23.55 12.20
CA ILE A 279 -15.19 -22.10 12.38
C ILE A 279 -16.16 -21.55 13.43
N GLU A 280 -17.42 -21.99 13.42
CA GLU A 280 -18.41 -21.55 14.40
C GLU A 280 -18.07 -22.04 15.81
N LEU A 281 -17.59 -23.29 15.94
CA LEU A 281 -17.16 -23.85 17.23
C LEU A 281 -15.95 -23.09 17.80
N VAL A 282 -14.91 -22.86 16.99
CA VAL A 282 -13.71 -22.12 17.42
C VAL A 282 -14.05 -20.67 17.77
N GLU A 283 -14.93 -20.03 17.01
CA GLU A 283 -15.38 -18.67 17.29
C GLU A 283 -16.20 -18.59 18.59
N ALA A 284 -17.03 -19.58 18.86
CA ALA A 284 -17.78 -19.69 20.11
C ALA A 284 -16.85 -19.89 21.31
N ASP A 285 -15.83 -20.72 21.16
CA ASP A 285 -14.80 -20.98 22.15
C ASP A 285 -14.02 -19.70 22.48
N PHE A 286 -13.48 -18.99 21.48
CA PHE A 286 -12.82 -17.71 21.69
C PHE A 286 -13.69 -16.68 22.42
N ARG A 287 -14.97 -16.58 22.11
CA ARG A 287 -15.91 -15.70 22.81
C ARG A 287 -16.14 -16.11 24.25
N SER A 288 -16.24 -17.42 24.48
CA SER A 288 -16.39 -17.96 25.83
C SER A 288 -15.16 -17.67 26.70
N GLU A 289 -13.97 -17.90 26.17
CA GLU A 289 -12.73 -17.56 26.87
C GLU A 289 -12.61 -16.05 27.14
N LEU A 290 -12.89 -15.20 26.12
CA LEU A 290 -12.87 -13.74 26.29
C LEU A 290 -13.87 -13.25 27.33
N ALA A 291 -15.04 -13.89 27.47
CA ALA A 291 -16.02 -13.54 28.48
C ALA A 291 -15.51 -13.79 29.93
N SER A 292 -14.49 -14.63 30.11
CA SER A 292 -13.82 -14.85 31.40
C SER A 292 -12.66 -13.88 31.65
N THR A 293 -12.28 -13.06 30.67
CA THR A 293 -11.26 -12.01 30.78
C THR A 293 -11.91 -10.65 31.06
N GLN A 294 -11.11 -9.60 31.11
CA GLN A 294 -11.60 -8.21 31.19
C GLN A 294 -11.80 -7.59 29.81
N SER A 295 -11.78 -8.37 28.75
CA SER A 295 -12.04 -7.92 27.38
C SER A 295 -13.48 -7.37 27.24
N ARG A 296 -13.60 -6.21 26.58
CA ARG A 296 -14.89 -5.62 26.27
C ARG A 296 -15.31 -5.98 24.85
N MET A 297 -16.51 -6.56 24.70
CA MET A 297 -17.09 -6.85 23.39
C MET A 297 -18.17 -5.83 23.01
N VAL A 298 -18.02 -5.22 21.84
CA VAL A 298 -18.92 -4.19 21.29
C VAL A 298 -19.53 -4.71 19.99
N SER A 299 -20.85 -4.90 19.97
CA SER A 299 -21.57 -5.47 18.83
C SER A 299 -21.83 -4.48 17.68
N THR A 300 -21.08 -3.39 17.60
CA THR A 300 -21.18 -2.39 16.54
C THR A 300 -19.83 -2.20 15.83
N SER A 301 -19.88 -1.62 14.63
CA SER A 301 -18.67 -1.17 13.95
C SER A 301 -17.99 -0.04 14.71
N MET A 302 -16.69 -0.03 14.78
CA MET A 302 -15.92 1.09 15.30
C MET A 302 -16.02 2.29 14.35
N THR A 303 -16.33 3.45 14.87
CA THR A 303 -16.39 4.72 14.12
C THR A 303 -15.01 5.38 14.03
N ALA A 304 -14.84 6.30 13.06
CA ALA A 304 -13.62 7.09 12.96
C ALA A 304 -13.37 7.93 14.24
N ALA A 305 -14.43 8.50 14.84
CA ALA A 305 -14.31 9.25 16.09
C ALA A 305 -13.78 8.37 17.23
N GLN A 306 -14.34 7.16 17.39
CA GLN A 306 -13.87 6.22 18.41
C GLN A 306 -12.39 5.78 18.17
N LEU A 307 -11.96 5.67 16.91
CA LEU A 307 -10.54 5.43 16.60
C LEU A 307 -9.66 6.57 17.08
N VAL A 308 -10.05 7.81 16.78
CA VAL A 308 -9.33 9.01 17.23
C VAL A 308 -9.26 9.08 18.75
N ASP A 309 -10.39 8.83 19.43
CA ASP A 309 -10.45 8.78 20.90
C ASP A 309 -9.52 7.71 21.49
N CYS A 310 -9.42 6.54 20.84
CA CYS A 310 -8.48 5.50 21.27
C CYS A 310 -7.02 5.95 21.16
N LEU A 311 -6.67 6.60 20.04
CA LEU A 311 -5.32 7.12 19.83
C LEU A 311 -4.93 8.18 20.87
N HIS A 312 -5.85 9.12 21.18
CA HIS A 312 -5.65 10.14 22.22
C HIS A 312 -5.48 9.54 23.62
N GLN A 313 -6.07 8.36 23.86
CA GLN A 313 -5.94 7.63 25.11
C GLN A 313 -4.75 6.65 25.14
N GLY A 314 -3.86 6.72 24.15
CA GLY A 314 -2.69 5.82 24.08
C GLY A 314 -3.06 4.36 23.79
N ARG A 315 -4.29 4.08 23.31
CA ARG A 315 -4.74 2.74 22.93
C ARG A 315 -4.49 2.48 21.45
N VAL A 316 -4.09 1.28 21.09
CA VAL A 316 -3.66 0.94 19.72
C VAL A 316 -4.72 0.11 19.00
N PRO A 317 -5.39 0.65 17.99
CA PRO A 317 -6.36 -0.10 17.20
C PRO A 317 -5.68 -0.97 16.12
N VAL A 318 -6.05 -2.24 16.07
CA VAL A 318 -5.78 -3.19 14.98
C VAL A 318 -7.07 -3.36 14.21
N VAL A 319 -7.10 -3.00 12.92
CA VAL A 319 -8.33 -2.85 12.15
C VAL A 319 -8.35 -3.77 10.93
N LEU A 320 -9.48 -4.44 10.73
CA LEU A 320 -9.73 -5.25 9.53
C LEU A 320 -10.01 -4.35 8.33
N ILE A 321 -9.30 -4.59 7.24
CA ILE A 321 -9.51 -3.91 5.96
C ILE A 321 -9.70 -4.89 4.80
N SER A 322 -10.21 -4.38 3.71
CA SER A 322 -10.26 -5.10 2.44
C SER A 322 -8.94 -4.98 1.72
N LEU A 323 -8.22 -6.08 1.56
CA LEU A 323 -6.96 -6.13 0.81
C LEU A 323 -7.13 -5.66 -0.64
N TRP A 324 -8.31 -5.94 -1.24
CA TRP A 324 -8.63 -5.49 -2.59
C TRP A 324 -8.55 -3.97 -2.76
N ARG A 325 -9.07 -3.22 -1.78
CA ARG A 325 -9.09 -1.76 -1.86
C ARG A 325 -7.73 -1.13 -1.66
N LEU A 326 -6.87 -1.76 -0.85
CA LEU A 326 -5.54 -1.23 -0.55
C LEU A 326 -4.47 -1.78 -1.50
N HIS A 327 -4.54 -3.07 -1.84
CA HIS A 327 -3.49 -3.78 -2.57
C HIS A 327 -3.93 -4.38 -3.90
N GLY A 328 -5.24 -4.30 -4.24
CA GLY A 328 -5.78 -4.91 -5.47
C GLY A 328 -5.86 -6.45 -5.41
N GLU A 329 -5.65 -7.04 -4.25
CA GLU A 329 -5.70 -8.49 -4.00
C GLU A 329 -6.98 -8.87 -3.23
N LYS A 330 -7.54 -10.05 -3.47
CA LYS A 330 -8.73 -10.49 -2.76
C LYS A 330 -8.33 -11.08 -1.41
N GLY A 331 -8.91 -10.58 -0.33
CA GLY A 331 -8.71 -11.12 1.02
C GLY A 331 -9.04 -10.12 2.12
N PRO A 332 -9.26 -10.61 3.35
CA PRO A 332 -9.24 -9.78 4.54
C PRO A 332 -7.78 -9.46 4.90
N HIS A 333 -7.56 -8.30 5.51
CA HIS A 333 -6.24 -7.89 5.92
C HIS A 333 -6.31 -7.06 7.21
N TRP A 334 -5.31 -7.19 8.06
CA TRP A 334 -5.22 -6.48 9.33
C TRP A 334 -4.09 -5.46 9.29
N VAL A 335 -4.39 -4.24 9.74
CA VAL A 335 -3.43 -3.13 9.83
C VAL A 335 -3.50 -2.49 11.21
N VAL A 336 -2.42 -1.83 11.62
CA VAL A 336 -2.40 -1.03 12.86
C VAL A 336 -2.66 0.42 12.52
N VAL A 337 -3.56 1.08 13.25
CA VAL A 337 -3.74 2.54 13.17
C VAL A 337 -2.89 3.18 14.25
N THR A 338 -1.95 4.04 13.83
CA THR A 338 -0.94 4.63 14.73
C THR A 338 -1.09 6.12 14.92
N GLY A 339 -1.96 6.80 14.17
CA GLY A 339 -2.13 8.24 14.33
C GLY A 339 -3.26 8.82 13.47
N PHE A 340 -3.59 10.06 13.78
CA PHE A 340 -4.55 10.88 13.05
C PHE A 340 -4.14 12.36 13.16
N ASP A 341 -4.14 13.09 12.05
CA ASP A 341 -3.72 14.51 12.00
C ASP A 341 -4.87 15.51 11.77
N GLY A 342 -6.10 15.05 11.94
CA GLY A 342 -7.31 15.82 11.64
C GLY A 342 -7.90 15.51 10.25
N HIS A 343 -7.15 14.94 9.34
CA HIS A 343 -7.56 14.67 7.95
C HIS A 343 -7.32 13.23 7.51
N VAL A 344 -6.21 12.64 7.93
CA VAL A 344 -5.79 11.29 7.53
C VAL A 344 -5.40 10.44 8.72
N PHE A 345 -5.68 9.15 8.62
CA PHE A 345 -5.15 8.13 9.52
C PHE A 345 -3.78 7.66 9.05
N ARG A 346 -2.85 7.46 9.98
CA ARG A 346 -1.58 6.75 9.74
C ARG A 346 -1.77 5.28 10.08
N ILE A 347 -1.33 4.42 9.18
CA ILE A 347 -1.41 2.98 9.37
C ILE A 347 -0.05 2.32 9.16
N LEU A 348 0.21 1.25 9.91
CA LEU A 348 1.26 0.28 9.62
C LEU A 348 0.61 -0.96 9.00
N ASP A 349 1.06 -1.30 7.80
CA ASP A 349 0.61 -2.45 7.04
C ASP A 349 1.70 -3.54 7.08
N PRO A 350 1.43 -4.73 7.63
CA PRO A 350 2.42 -5.80 7.69
C PRO A 350 2.96 -6.27 6.33
N MET A 351 2.24 -5.99 5.24
CA MET A 351 2.67 -6.32 3.87
C MET A 351 3.59 -5.26 3.26
N VAL A 352 3.71 -4.08 3.88
CA VAL A 352 4.38 -2.92 3.26
C VAL A 352 5.41 -2.38 4.21
N ALA A 353 6.66 -2.76 4.00
CA ALA A 353 7.76 -2.20 4.78
C ALA A 353 7.80 -0.67 4.66
N PRO A 354 7.89 0.08 5.77
CA PRO A 354 8.16 1.49 5.72
C PRO A 354 9.51 1.71 5.03
N VAL A 355 9.57 2.69 4.15
CA VAL A 355 10.84 3.11 3.57
C VAL A 355 11.54 4.02 4.58
N ALA A 356 12.83 3.78 4.84
CA ALA A 356 13.61 4.60 5.75
C ALA A 356 13.52 6.08 5.36
N GLY A 357 13.15 6.94 6.31
CA GLY A 357 12.93 8.37 6.09
C GLY A 357 11.54 8.75 5.54
N TYR A 358 10.62 7.80 5.36
CA TYR A 358 9.23 8.06 4.98
C TYR A 358 8.26 7.74 6.11
N PRO A 359 7.20 8.56 6.28
CA PRO A 359 6.19 8.30 7.30
C PRO A 359 5.40 7.00 6.99
N PRO A 360 4.70 6.45 7.99
CA PRO A 360 3.74 5.37 7.79
C PRO A 360 2.73 5.72 6.70
N MET A 361 2.13 4.71 6.08
CA MET A 361 1.07 4.89 5.09
C MET A 361 -0.07 5.72 5.69
N THR A 362 -0.57 6.69 4.93
CA THR A 362 -1.70 7.53 5.35
C THR A 362 -2.91 7.29 4.47
N ILE A 363 -4.10 7.40 5.06
CA ILE A 363 -5.39 7.15 4.40
C ILE A 363 -6.38 8.21 4.87
N THR A 364 -7.10 8.86 3.95
CA THR A 364 -8.17 9.81 4.31
C THR A 364 -9.29 9.12 5.08
N VAL A 365 -10.05 9.89 5.87
CA VAL A 365 -11.22 9.36 6.60
C VAL A 365 -12.19 8.66 5.65
N ASP A 366 -12.47 9.25 4.49
CA ASP A 366 -13.37 8.67 3.49
C ASP A 366 -12.85 7.36 2.92
N GLU A 367 -11.58 7.28 2.58
CA GLU A 367 -10.99 6.05 2.09
C GLU A 367 -10.91 4.99 3.20
N PHE A 368 -10.59 5.40 4.44
CA PHE A 368 -10.62 4.51 5.59
C PHE A 368 -12.00 3.86 5.76
N HIS A 369 -13.10 4.63 5.67
CA HIS A 369 -14.45 4.08 5.71
C HIS A 369 -14.76 3.08 4.59
N ARG A 370 -14.13 3.25 3.42
CA ARG A 370 -14.30 2.32 2.30
C ARG A 370 -13.52 1.03 2.49
N ILE A 371 -12.25 1.13 2.92
CA ILE A 371 -11.38 -0.04 3.06
C ILE A 371 -11.72 -0.92 4.26
N THR A 372 -12.29 -0.36 5.33
CA THR A 372 -12.68 -1.12 6.53
C THR A 372 -13.93 -2.00 6.33
N ARG A 373 -14.51 -2.03 5.14
CA ARG A 373 -15.69 -2.84 4.81
C ARG A 373 -15.28 -4.02 3.94
N TYR A 374 -15.11 -5.20 4.54
CA TYR A 374 -14.67 -6.41 3.85
C TYR A 374 -15.83 -7.27 3.34
N GLY A 375 -15.67 -7.82 2.13
CA GLY A 375 -16.57 -8.79 1.54
C GLY A 375 -17.95 -8.25 1.14
N ARG A 376 -18.82 -9.14 0.68
CA ARG A 376 -20.18 -8.79 0.19
C ARG A 376 -21.07 -8.22 1.31
N ARG A 377 -20.93 -8.71 2.53
CA ARG A 377 -21.68 -8.25 3.70
C ARG A 377 -21.08 -7.03 4.38
N ARG A 378 -20.04 -6.43 3.81
CA ARG A 378 -19.37 -5.26 4.39
C ARG A 378 -18.95 -5.47 5.86
N GLN A 379 -18.41 -6.65 6.16
CA GLN A 379 -17.93 -6.98 7.49
C GLN A 379 -16.88 -5.98 7.96
N THR A 380 -17.01 -5.56 9.20
CA THR A 380 -16.05 -4.66 9.88
C THR A 380 -15.58 -5.33 11.16
N ALA A 381 -14.32 -5.15 11.52
CA ALA A 381 -13.82 -5.52 12.84
C ALA A 381 -12.64 -4.62 13.24
N ALA A 382 -12.53 -4.39 14.54
CA ALA A 382 -11.35 -3.80 15.13
C ALA A 382 -11.09 -4.42 16.50
N VAL A 383 -9.81 -4.56 16.85
CA VAL A 383 -9.34 -4.95 18.18
C VAL A 383 -8.48 -3.81 18.70
N VAL A 384 -8.94 -3.18 19.76
CA VAL A 384 -8.21 -2.09 20.44
C VAL A 384 -7.42 -2.68 21.57
N ILE A 385 -6.11 -2.46 21.55
CA ILE A 385 -5.16 -2.97 22.55
C ILE A 385 -4.81 -1.84 23.50
N SER A 386 -4.78 -2.13 24.80
CA SER A 386 -4.30 -1.23 25.85
C SER A 386 -3.50 -1.99 26.88
N LYS A 387 -2.66 -1.28 27.64
CA LYS A 387 -1.95 -1.78 28.83
C LYS A 387 -2.45 -0.97 30.02
N GLU A 388 -2.92 -1.64 31.06
CA GLU A 388 -3.17 -0.95 32.33
C GLU A 388 -1.83 -0.60 32.96
N TYR A 389 -1.67 0.65 33.38
CA TYR A 389 -0.56 1.09 34.23
C TYR A 389 -0.92 0.94 35.69
#